data_50a197f3ef908d9f1435b774134e04e3
#
_entry.id   50a197f3ef908d9f1435b774134e04e3
#
_cell.length_a   1.000
_cell.length_b   1.000
_cell.length_c   1.000
_cell.angle_alpha   90.00
_cell.angle_beta   90.00
_cell.angle_gamma   90.00
#
_symmetry.space_group_name_H-M   'P 1'
#
loop_
_entity.id
_entity.type
_entity.pdbx_description
1 polymer ?
#
loop_
_entity_poly.entity_id
_entity_poly.type
_entity_poly.pdbx_seq_one_letter_code
_entity_poly.pdbx_strand_id
1 'polypeptide(L)' 'MKTVEEIIEYLEMELDEAQLVYDLLKTKDKQRALCHLVKMATITEIIEEIKR' A
#
# COMPACT_ATOMS: atom_id res chain seq x y z
N MET A 1 -11.38 -19.59 5.15
CA MET A 1 -10.93 -18.98 3.89
C MET A 1 -11.41 -17.53 3.83
N LYS A 2 -10.52 -16.61 3.44
CA LYS A 2 -10.89 -15.20 3.37
C LYS A 2 -11.65 -14.92 2.08
N THR A 3 -12.67 -14.08 2.18
CA THR A 3 -13.40 -13.63 1.00
C THR A 3 -12.57 -12.60 0.23
N VAL A 4 -12.95 -12.36 -1.02
CA VAL A 4 -12.30 -11.32 -1.85
C VAL A 4 -12.39 -9.96 -1.15
N GLU A 5 -13.55 -9.67 -0.55
CA GLU A 5 -13.75 -8.41 0.16
C GLU A 5 -12.80 -8.25 1.34
N GLU A 6 -12.58 -9.31 2.10
CA GLU A 6 -11.64 -9.29 3.22
C GLU A 6 -10.21 -9.08 2.74
N ILE A 7 -9.85 -9.68 1.61
CA ILE A 7 -8.52 -9.49 1.03
C ILE A 7 -8.33 -8.04 0.61
N ILE A 8 -9.33 -7.44 -0.04
CA ILE A 8 -9.27 -6.04 -0.45
C ILE A 8 -9.15 -5.12 0.77
N GLU A 9 -9.92 -5.37 1.82
CA GLU A 9 -9.84 -4.59 3.06
C GLU A 9 -8.45 -4.66 3.66
N TYR A 10 -7.86 -5.85 3.69
CA TYR A 10 -6.50 -6.03 4.21
C TYR A 10 -5.49 -5.22 3.39
N LEU A 11 -5.61 -5.28 2.05
CA LEU A 11 -4.71 -4.54 1.17
C LEU A 11 -4.88 -3.04 1.32
N GLU A 12 -6.11 -2.57 1.52
CA GLU A 12 -6.36 -1.16 1.74
C GLU A 12 -5.78 -0.68 3.06
N MET A 13 -5.81 -1.50 4.09
CA MET A 13 -5.16 -1.19 5.36
C MET A 13 -3.65 -1.09 5.20
N GLU A 14 -3.06 -2.01 4.45
CA GLU A 14 -1.64 -1.98 4.15
C GLU A 14 -1.25 -0.72 3.36
N LEU A 15 -2.12 -0.31 2.45
CA LEU A 15 -1.92 0.89 1.66
C LEU A 15 -1.92 2.13 2.54
N ASP A 16 -2.88 2.24 3.45
CA ASP A 16 -2.98 3.37 4.38
C ASP A 16 -1.75 3.44 5.29
N GLU A 17 -1.31 2.29 5.79
CA GLU A 17 -0.14 2.21 6.64
C GLU A 17 1.12 2.64 5.89
N ALA A 18 1.27 2.18 4.66
CA ALA A 18 2.40 2.56 3.81
C ALA A 18 2.39 4.06 3.53
N GLN A 19 1.21 4.65 3.35
CA GLN A 19 1.06 6.08 3.13
C GLN A 19 1.54 6.87 4.35
N LEU A 20 1.16 6.44 5.54
CA LEU A 20 1.59 7.09 6.79
C LEU A 20 3.11 7.06 6.94
N VAL A 21 3.70 5.89 6.69
CA VAL A 21 5.15 5.73 6.79
C VAL A 21 5.86 6.57 5.74
N TYR A 22 5.32 6.60 4.52
CA TYR A 22 5.87 7.43 3.45
C TYR A 22 5.89 8.90 3.86
N ASP A 23 4.79 9.40 4.42
CA ASP A 23 4.69 10.80 4.84
C ASP A 23 5.69 11.15 5.93
N LEU A 24 5.99 10.20 6.83
CA LEU A 24 6.98 10.40 7.86
C LEU A 24 8.40 10.40 7.32
N LEU A 25 8.67 9.59 6.31
CA LEU A 25 10.02 9.40 5.78
C LEU A 25 10.40 10.34 4.64
N LYS A 26 9.43 10.91 3.95
CA LYS A 26 9.69 11.68 2.71
C LYS A 26 10.66 12.83 2.88
N THR A 27 10.78 13.39 4.09
CA THR A 27 11.72 14.48 4.39
C THR A 27 12.96 13.99 5.10
N LYS A 28 12.90 12.85 5.78
CA LYS A 28 13.99 12.33 6.61
C LYS A 28 14.84 11.30 5.88
N ASP A 29 14.22 10.42 5.12
CA ASP A 29 14.92 9.34 4.44
C ASP A 29 14.21 9.07 3.10
N LYS A 30 14.65 9.78 2.08
CA LYS A 30 14.04 9.69 0.75
C LYS A 30 14.13 8.30 0.15
N GLN A 31 15.18 7.57 0.45
CA GLN A 31 15.37 6.24 -0.10
C GLN A 31 14.34 5.26 0.44
N ARG A 32 14.10 5.30 1.75
CA ARG A 32 13.06 4.47 2.35
C ARG A 32 11.67 4.91 1.92
N ALA A 33 11.47 6.22 1.77
CA ALA A 33 10.20 6.74 1.28
C ALA A 33 9.89 6.21 -0.11
N LEU A 34 10.88 6.12 -0.99
CA LEU A 34 10.71 5.56 -2.32
C LEU A 34 10.30 4.09 -2.27
N CYS A 35 10.87 3.32 -1.34
CA CYS A 35 10.48 1.92 -1.17
C CYS A 35 9.00 1.79 -0.80
N HIS A 36 8.50 2.64 0.08
CA HIS A 36 7.09 2.64 0.45
C HIS A 36 6.19 3.12 -0.69
N LEU A 37 6.69 4.06 -1.50
CA LEU A 37 5.95 4.53 -2.66
C LEU A 37 5.75 3.40 -3.68
N VAL A 38 6.81 2.62 -3.94
CA VAL A 38 6.73 1.45 -4.82
C VAL A 38 5.76 0.42 -4.26
N LYS A 39 5.81 0.19 -2.95
CA LYS A 39 4.89 -0.72 -2.28
C LYS A 39 3.44 -0.27 -2.46
N MET A 40 3.16 1.01 -2.30
CA MET A 40 1.82 1.56 -2.49
C MET A 40 1.33 1.35 -3.92
N ALA A 41 2.18 1.61 -4.90
CA ALA A 41 1.83 1.41 -6.30
C ALA A 41 1.51 -0.06 -6.58
N THR A 42 2.31 -0.97 -6.05
CA THR A 42 2.09 -2.42 -6.21
C THR A 42 0.77 -2.84 -5.59
N ILE A 43 0.48 -2.40 -4.37
CA ILE A 43 -0.76 -2.73 -3.68
C ILE A 43 -1.95 -2.20 -4.46
N THR A 44 -1.87 -0.98 -4.96
CA THR A 44 -2.94 -0.38 -5.75
C THR A 44 -3.21 -1.21 -7.01
N GLU A 45 -2.17 -1.64 -7.69
CA GLU A 45 -2.32 -2.50 -8.88
C GLU A 45 -3.01 -3.82 -8.53
N ILE A 46 -2.62 -4.43 -7.43
CA ILE A 46 -3.22 -5.70 -7.00
C ILE A 46 -4.71 -5.50 -6.71
N ILE A 47 -5.07 -4.44 -6.00
CA ILE A 47 -6.47 -4.15 -5.70
C ILE A 47 -7.27 -3.96 -7.00
N GLU A 48 -6.73 -3.21 -7.95
CA GLU A 48 -7.41 -3.00 -9.23
C GLU A 48 -7.60 -4.29 -10.00
N GLU A 49 -6.62 -5.18 -9.99
CA GLU A 49 -6.74 -6.48 -10.64
C GLU A 49 -7.81 -7.35 -10.00
N ILE A 50 -7.90 -7.32 -8.66
CA ILE A 50 -8.91 -8.08 -7.94
C ILE A 50 -10.32 -7.56 -8.25
N LYS A 51 -10.46 -6.24 -8.38
CA LYS A 51 -11.76 -5.60 -8.62
C LYS A 51 -12.27 -5.74 -10.05
N ARG A 52 -11.45 -6.18 -10.98
CA ARG A 52 -11.88 -6.37 -12.37
C ARG A 52 -12.96 -7.46 -12.50
#